data_74c4685a4a4029829dc4500f8a4158f0
#
_entry.id   74c4685a4a4029829dc4500f8a4158f0
#
_cell.length_a   1.000
_cell.length_b   1.000
_cell.length_c   1.000
_cell.angle_alpha   90.00
_cell.angle_beta   90.00
_cell.angle_gamma   90.00
#
_symmetry.space_group_name_H-M   'P 1'
#
loop_
_entity.id
_entity.type
_entity.pdbx_description
1 polymer ?
#
loop_
_entity_poly.entity_id
_entity_poly.type
_entity_poly.pdbx_seq_one_letter_code
_entity_poly.pdbx_strand_id
1 'polypeptide(L)'
;MKRLLALGLLALTALAAPFRAIGVEGADPVLQALARAALPFGVGDEPQDLEAARRAILETGYFRDVRLALEGDVLKIVLVPNPPIAAVRVETEAFPEERLLTFLEQNFAIGKGATYNPVRAQEAAEALARAYRQAGFPFTPKVAVEAKEDKEGIALTFRVEERPEVKAVRLLGVSLLPEEELRKGLEALKGSFDFAKYQEALRAIAKRYEEAGYRFSGPDPEASTLEEGVLTVRVRELKVARVEGEGL
;
A
#
# COMPACT_ATOMS: atom_id res chain seq x y z
N MET A 1 36.16 54.69 -44.24
CA MET A 1 35.58 54.83 -42.88
C MET A 1 34.12 54.29 -43.01
N LYS A 2 33.92 53.02 -42.69
CA LYS A 2 32.56 52.38 -42.66
C LYS A 2 32.17 52.23 -41.20
N ARG A 3 31.12 52.91 -40.77
CA ARG A 3 30.49 52.78 -39.43
C ARG A 3 29.53 51.60 -39.51
N LEU A 4 29.83 50.53 -38.81
CA LEU A 4 28.89 49.44 -38.49
C LEU A 4 27.96 49.95 -37.36
N LEU A 5 26.70 50.10 -37.67
CA LEU A 5 25.62 50.20 -36.65
C LEU A 5 25.31 48.78 -36.16
N ALA A 6 25.64 48.50 -34.89
CA ALA A 6 25.18 47.31 -34.20
C ALA A 6 23.73 47.57 -33.72
N LEU A 7 22.75 46.94 -34.36
CA LEU A 7 21.38 46.85 -33.87
C LEU A 7 21.37 45.88 -32.70
N GLY A 8 21.31 46.35 -31.49
CA GLY A 8 21.03 45.52 -30.31
C GLY A 8 19.57 45.08 -30.32
N LEU A 9 19.34 43.80 -30.54
CA LEU A 9 18.06 43.17 -30.39
C LEU A 9 17.78 43.04 -28.86
N LEU A 10 17.02 43.98 -28.27
CA LEU A 10 16.46 43.79 -26.93
C LEU A 10 15.39 42.71 -27.05
N ALA A 11 15.72 41.48 -26.60
CA ALA A 11 14.72 40.47 -26.31
C ALA A 11 13.91 40.96 -25.10
N LEU A 12 12.73 41.53 -25.33
CA LEU A 12 11.73 41.70 -24.28
C LEU A 12 11.29 40.31 -23.85
N THR A 13 11.80 39.81 -22.75
CA THR A 13 11.18 38.72 -22.01
C THR A 13 9.85 39.27 -21.49
N ALA A 14 8.75 38.93 -22.16
CA ALA A 14 7.42 39.19 -21.63
C ALA A 14 7.30 38.38 -20.32
N LEU A 15 7.39 39.06 -19.18
CA LEU A 15 7.00 38.49 -17.90
C LEU A 15 5.53 38.07 -18.04
N ALA A 16 5.24 36.80 -17.83
CA ALA A 16 3.86 36.31 -17.85
C ALA A 16 3.08 37.01 -16.73
N ALA A 17 1.91 37.55 -17.04
CA ALA A 17 1.09 38.22 -16.04
C ALA A 17 0.60 37.21 -14.98
N PRO A 18 0.51 37.63 -13.70
CA PRO A 18 -0.04 36.77 -12.63
C PRO A 18 -1.46 36.32 -12.96
N PHE A 19 -1.83 35.12 -12.48
CA PHE A 19 -3.20 34.61 -12.65
C PHE A 19 -4.21 35.51 -11.94
N ARG A 20 -5.14 36.09 -12.68
CA ARG A 20 -6.28 36.83 -12.14
C ARG A 20 -7.37 35.89 -11.62
N ALA A 21 -7.54 34.73 -12.25
CA ALA A 21 -8.53 33.77 -11.87
C ALA A 21 -8.11 32.35 -12.29
N ILE A 22 -8.59 31.34 -11.53
CA ILE A 22 -8.48 29.93 -11.85
C ILE A 22 -9.88 29.36 -11.91
N GLY A 23 -10.34 29.04 -13.13
CA GLY A 23 -11.62 28.38 -13.40
C GLY A 23 -11.42 26.87 -13.40
N VAL A 24 -12.28 26.12 -12.69
CA VAL A 24 -12.27 24.65 -12.68
C VAL A 24 -13.66 24.15 -13.01
N GLU A 25 -13.78 23.26 -13.97
CA GLU A 25 -15.04 22.69 -14.46
C GLU A 25 -14.90 21.18 -14.79
N GLY A 26 -16.02 20.51 -15.07
CA GLY A 26 -16.03 19.10 -15.52
C GLY A 26 -16.15 18.08 -14.40
N ALA A 27 -16.30 18.51 -13.12
CA ALA A 27 -16.46 17.63 -11.96
C ALA A 27 -17.44 18.27 -10.95
N ASP A 28 -17.84 17.47 -9.94
CA ASP A 28 -18.60 17.99 -8.81
C ASP A 28 -17.75 18.98 -7.95
N PRO A 29 -18.38 19.78 -7.09
CA PRO A 29 -17.68 20.81 -6.29
C PRO A 29 -16.57 20.27 -5.40
N VAL A 30 -16.69 19.05 -4.87
CA VAL A 30 -15.69 18.42 -3.99
C VAL A 30 -14.44 18.08 -4.79
N LEU A 31 -14.60 17.45 -5.94
CA LEU A 31 -13.49 17.14 -6.85
C LEU A 31 -12.84 18.39 -7.45
N GLN A 32 -13.63 19.45 -7.72
CA GLN A 32 -13.08 20.75 -8.13
C GLN A 32 -12.21 21.37 -7.03
N ALA A 33 -12.68 21.34 -5.77
CA ALA A 33 -11.91 21.84 -4.64
C ALA A 33 -10.62 21.06 -4.43
N LEU A 34 -10.68 19.73 -4.58
CA LEU A 34 -9.52 18.84 -4.49
C LEU A 34 -8.50 19.15 -5.59
N ALA A 35 -8.95 19.32 -6.83
CA ALA A 35 -8.07 19.69 -7.94
C ALA A 35 -7.41 21.05 -7.71
N ARG A 36 -8.13 22.03 -7.16
CA ARG A 36 -7.56 23.35 -6.78
C ARG A 36 -6.52 23.21 -5.69
N ALA A 37 -6.77 22.39 -4.67
CA ALA A 37 -5.84 22.17 -3.57
C ALA A 37 -4.54 21.44 -4.00
N ALA A 38 -4.60 20.69 -5.09
CA ALA A 38 -3.42 20.01 -5.65
C ALA A 38 -2.53 20.91 -6.51
N LEU A 39 -2.99 22.13 -6.88
CA LEU A 39 -2.17 23.05 -7.66
C LEU A 39 -0.97 23.54 -6.85
N PRO A 40 0.23 23.60 -7.44
CA PRO A 40 1.42 24.15 -6.79
C PRO A 40 1.46 25.68 -6.74
N PHE A 41 0.43 26.34 -7.26
CA PHE A 41 0.30 27.82 -7.32
C PHE A 41 -1.17 28.23 -7.19
N GLY A 42 -1.41 29.52 -6.97
CA GLY A 42 -2.75 30.10 -6.79
C GLY A 42 -3.00 31.36 -7.61
N VAL A 43 -4.13 32.01 -7.34
CA VAL A 43 -4.45 33.34 -7.90
C VAL A 43 -3.43 34.35 -7.38
N GLY A 44 -2.86 35.16 -8.28
CA GLY A 44 -1.81 36.12 -7.96
C GLY A 44 -0.39 35.62 -8.22
N ASP A 45 -0.21 34.33 -8.43
CA ASP A 45 1.08 33.76 -8.81
C ASP A 45 1.33 33.90 -10.32
N GLU A 46 2.59 33.94 -10.71
CA GLU A 46 2.97 33.91 -12.12
C GLU A 46 2.78 32.49 -12.69
N PRO A 47 2.39 32.36 -13.99
CA PRO A 47 2.30 31.06 -14.65
C PRO A 47 3.64 30.33 -14.60
N GLN A 48 3.61 29.16 -13.96
CA GLN A 48 4.76 28.26 -13.88
C GLN A 48 4.52 27.03 -14.75
N ASP A 49 5.19 25.93 -14.46
CA ASP A 49 5.06 24.67 -15.21
C ASP A 49 3.62 24.12 -15.11
N LEU A 50 2.80 24.37 -16.14
CA LEU A 50 1.43 23.85 -16.24
C LEU A 50 1.38 22.32 -16.34
N GLU A 51 2.43 21.68 -16.87
CA GLU A 51 2.51 20.22 -16.91
C GLU A 51 2.78 19.63 -15.53
N ALA A 52 3.55 20.29 -14.68
CA ALA A 52 3.71 19.91 -13.28
C ALA A 52 2.37 20.05 -12.53
N ALA A 53 1.62 21.12 -12.77
CA ALA A 53 0.29 21.31 -12.19
C ALA A 53 -0.69 20.23 -12.66
N ARG A 54 -0.68 19.89 -13.95
CA ARG A 54 -1.49 18.80 -14.50
C ARG A 54 -1.17 17.48 -13.83
N ARG A 55 0.10 17.15 -13.70
CA ARG A 55 0.55 15.92 -13.01
C ARG A 55 0.10 15.88 -11.56
N ALA A 56 0.26 16.97 -10.81
CA ALA A 56 -0.16 17.06 -9.43
C ALA A 56 -1.66 16.77 -9.25
N ILE A 57 -2.52 17.28 -10.16
CA ILE A 57 -3.96 16.97 -10.13
C ILE A 57 -4.20 15.49 -10.47
N LEU A 58 -3.53 14.93 -11.48
CA LEU A 58 -3.67 13.51 -11.86
C LEU A 58 -3.20 12.56 -10.76
N GLU A 59 -2.12 12.90 -10.05
CA GLU A 59 -1.57 12.13 -8.93
C GLU A 59 -2.54 12.00 -7.75
N THR A 60 -3.55 12.86 -7.65
CA THR A 60 -4.64 12.68 -6.68
C THR A 60 -5.43 11.38 -6.90
N GLY A 61 -5.35 10.81 -8.10
CA GLY A 61 -5.97 9.55 -8.50
C GLY A 61 -7.46 9.63 -8.86
N TYR A 62 -8.12 10.79 -8.77
CA TYR A 62 -9.55 10.93 -9.04
C TYR A 62 -9.91 11.21 -10.50
N PHE A 63 -8.93 11.56 -11.32
CA PHE A 63 -9.15 12.03 -12.68
C PHE A 63 -8.48 11.13 -13.72
N ARG A 64 -9.22 10.79 -14.79
CA ARG A 64 -8.64 10.08 -15.94
C ARG A 64 -8.00 11.02 -16.95
N ASP A 65 -8.41 12.29 -16.96
CA ASP A 65 -7.81 13.35 -17.78
C ASP A 65 -7.97 14.71 -17.12
N VAL A 66 -7.00 15.59 -17.33
CA VAL A 66 -6.97 16.97 -16.86
C VAL A 66 -6.40 17.82 -17.98
N ARG A 67 -7.14 18.86 -18.40
CA ARG A 67 -6.70 19.81 -19.42
C ARG A 67 -6.56 21.17 -18.81
N LEU A 68 -5.41 21.80 -19.02
CA LEU A 68 -5.13 23.15 -18.60
C LEU A 68 -4.97 24.02 -19.85
N ALA A 69 -5.63 25.18 -19.86
CA ALA A 69 -5.50 26.19 -20.89
C ALA A 69 -5.37 27.58 -20.24
N LEU A 70 -4.43 28.37 -20.75
CA LEU A 70 -4.26 29.74 -20.34
C LEU A 70 -4.95 30.67 -21.34
N GLU A 71 -5.97 31.41 -20.89
CA GLU A 71 -6.68 32.43 -21.65
C GLU A 71 -6.40 33.81 -21.07
N GLY A 72 -5.38 34.48 -21.62
CA GLY A 72 -4.88 35.72 -21.04
C GLY A 72 -4.27 35.50 -19.65
N ASP A 73 -4.88 36.08 -18.62
CA ASP A 73 -4.52 35.97 -17.21
C ASP A 73 -5.43 35.00 -16.43
N VAL A 74 -6.25 34.20 -17.14
CA VAL A 74 -7.16 33.21 -16.56
C VAL A 74 -6.68 31.79 -16.88
N LEU A 75 -6.42 30.98 -15.86
CA LEU A 75 -6.19 29.55 -16.01
C LEU A 75 -7.51 28.81 -16.03
N LYS A 76 -7.80 28.09 -17.10
CA LYS A 76 -8.93 27.17 -17.18
C LYS A 76 -8.47 25.73 -16.99
N ILE A 77 -9.13 25.01 -16.10
CA ILE A 77 -8.90 23.62 -15.79
C ILE A 77 -10.18 22.82 -16.09
N VAL A 78 -10.10 21.89 -17.03
CA VAL A 78 -11.18 20.97 -17.35
C VAL A 78 -10.83 19.60 -16.83
N LEU A 79 -11.64 19.09 -15.90
CA LEU A 79 -11.47 17.82 -15.24
C LEU A 79 -12.32 16.74 -15.89
N VAL A 80 -11.76 15.56 -16.09
CA VAL A 80 -12.50 14.34 -16.47
C VAL A 80 -12.34 13.34 -15.34
N PRO A 81 -13.32 13.22 -14.43
CA PRO A 81 -13.27 12.28 -13.33
C PRO A 81 -13.21 10.82 -13.81
N ASN A 82 -12.67 9.95 -12.97
CA ASN A 82 -12.81 8.52 -13.16
C ASN A 82 -14.29 8.11 -13.07
N PRO A 83 -14.69 6.97 -13.63
CA PRO A 83 -16.05 6.47 -13.51
C PRO A 83 -16.44 6.24 -12.04
N PRO A 84 -17.74 6.23 -11.74
CA PRO A 84 -18.21 5.83 -10.43
C PRO A 84 -17.96 4.35 -10.17
N ILE A 85 -17.85 3.97 -8.92
CA ILE A 85 -17.83 2.57 -8.51
C ILE A 85 -19.25 2.01 -8.62
N ALA A 86 -19.45 1.02 -9.48
CA ALA A 86 -20.72 0.33 -9.67
C ALA A 86 -20.97 -0.72 -8.59
N ALA A 87 -19.91 -1.46 -8.20
CA ALA A 87 -19.95 -2.47 -7.16
C ALA A 87 -18.59 -2.63 -6.48
N VAL A 88 -18.61 -3.02 -5.20
CA VAL A 88 -17.42 -3.41 -4.44
C VAL A 88 -17.63 -4.82 -3.89
N ARG A 89 -16.60 -5.65 -3.98
CA ARG A 89 -16.54 -6.98 -3.36
C ARG A 89 -15.23 -7.18 -2.62
N VAL A 90 -15.28 -7.98 -1.56
CA VAL A 90 -14.10 -8.47 -0.84
C VAL A 90 -14.18 -9.99 -0.76
N GLU A 91 -13.31 -10.66 -1.49
CA GLU A 91 -13.18 -12.12 -1.42
C GLU A 91 -12.33 -12.47 -0.20
N THR A 92 -12.97 -13.05 0.81
CA THR A 92 -12.41 -13.38 2.13
C THR A 92 -13.06 -14.64 2.68
N GLU A 93 -12.34 -15.44 3.46
CA GLU A 93 -12.87 -16.59 4.20
C GLU A 93 -12.92 -16.33 5.72
N ALA A 94 -12.01 -15.47 6.22
CA ALA A 94 -11.80 -15.28 7.66
C ALA A 94 -12.78 -14.30 8.30
N PHE A 95 -13.32 -13.35 7.52
CA PHE A 95 -14.20 -12.31 8.04
C PHE A 95 -15.48 -12.18 7.22
N PRO A 96 -16.59 -11.74 7.81
CA PRO A 96 -17.78 -11.38 7.05
C PRO A 96 -17.46 -10.26 6.04
N GLU A 97 -17.82 -10.47 4.76
CA GLU A 97 -17.57 -9.48 3.69
C GLU A 97 -18.12 -8.09 4.05
N GLU A 98 -19.34 -8.03 4.61
CA GLU A 98 -20.02 -6.79 5.00
C GLU A 98 -19.19 -5.93 5.97
N ARG A 99 -18.46 -6.58 6.89
CA ARG A 99 -17.57 -5.87 7.83
C ARG A 99 -16.43 -5.18 7.11
N LEU A 100 -15.85 -5.85 6.12
CA LEU A 100 -14.75 -5.31 5.34
C LEU A 100 -15.24 -4.24 4.36
N LEU A 101 -16.42 -4.39 3.76
CA LEU A 101 -17.04 -3.34 2.94
C LEU A 101 -17.30 -2.07 3.75
N THR A 102 -17.84 -2.20 4.98
CA THR A 102 -18.03 -1.07 5.89
C THR A 102 -16.69 -0.38 6.22
N PHE A 103 -15.64 -1.16 6.46
CA PHE A 103 -14.30 -0.62 6.70
C PHE A 103 -13.77 0.17 5.49
N LEU A 104 -13.96 -0.34 4.27
CA LEU A 104 -13.54 0.32 3.03
C LEU A 104 -14.30 1.63 2.81
N GLU A 105 -15.59 1.64 3.05
CA GLU A 105 -16.43 2.83 2.89
C GLU A 105 -16.06 3.92 3.90
N GLN A 106 -15.95 3.58 5.17
CA GLN A 106 -15.70 4.55 6.24
C GLN A 106 -14.28 5.14 6.23
N ASN A 107 -13.27 4.35 5.85
CA ASN A 107 -11.89 4.78 5.96
C ASN A 107 -11.28 5.26 4.63
N PHE A 108 -11.84 4.82 3.49
CA PHE A 108 -11.27 5.10 2.16
C PHE A 108 -12.27 5.72 1.20
N ALA A 109 -13.52 5.93 1.61
CA ALA A 109 -14.62 6.37 0.75
C ALA A 109 -14.80 5.45 -0.48
N ILE A 110 -14.55 4.14 -0.31
CA ILE A 110 -14.72 3.13 -1.35
C ILE A 110 -16.08 2.46 -1.14
N GLY A 111 -17.06 2.87 -1.94
CA GLY A 111 -18.44 2.38 -1.89
C GLY A 111 -19.14 2.63 -3.21
N LYS A 112 -20.33 2.04 -3.39
CA LYS A 112 -21.13 2.22 -4.61
C LYS A 112 -21.48 3.69 -4.81
N GLY A 113 -21.24 4.19 -6.03
CA GLY A 113 -21.50 5.57 -6.43
C GLY A 113 -20.34 6.53 -6.18
N ALA A 114 -19.34 6.16 -5.38
CA ALA A 114 -18.15 6.96 -5.17
C ALA A 114 -17.29 7.01 -6.45
N THR A 115 -16.59 8.11 -6.70
CA THR A 115 -15.63 8.19 -7.80
C THR A 115 -14.47 7.23 -7.57
N TYR A 116 -14.19 6.37 -8.55
CA TYR A 116 -13.08 5.43 -8.45
C TYR A 116 -11.73 6.16 -8.33
N ASN A 117 -10.91 5.69 -7.40
CA ASN A 117 -9.56 6.20 -7.20
C ASN A 117 -8.61 5.00 -7.01
N PRO A 118 -7.72 4.70 -7.99
CA PRO A 118 -6.81 3.57 -7.91
C PRO A 118 -5.78 3.71 -6.78
N VAL A 119 -5.37 4.93 -6.43
CA VAL A 119 -4.44 5.18 -5.31
C VAL A 119 -5.12 4.79 -3.99
N ARG A 120 -6.35 5.24 -3.76
CA ARG A 120 -7.15 4.87 -2.59
C ARG A 120 -7.44 3.38 -2.52
N ALA A 121 -7.70 2.74 -3.66
CA ALA A 121 -7.91 1.29 -3.72
C ALA A 121 -6.66 0.52 -3.29
N GLN A 122 -5.47 0.97 -3.70
CA GLN A 122 -4.21 0.37 -3.28
C GLN A 122 -3.92 0.61 -1.79
N GLU A 123 -4.11 1.82 -1.29
CA GLU A 123 -4.01 2.15 0.14
C GLU A 123 -4.95 1.30 1.00
N ALA A 124 -6.18 1.07 0.52
CA ALA A 124 -7.17 0.22 1.16
C ALA A 124 -6.73 -1.24 1.21
N ALA A 125 -6.14 -1.78 0.13
CA ALA A 125 -5.60 -3.13 0.11
C ALA A 125 -4.49 -3.31 1.15
N GLU A 126 -3.59 -2.34 1.27
CA GLU A 126 -2.53 -2.34 2.29
C GLU A 126 -3.10 -2.26 3.72
N ALA A 127 -4.17 -1.45 3.90
CA ALA A 127 -4.85 -1.35 5.18
C ALA A 127 -5.56 -2.65 5.56
N LEU A 128 -6.21 -3.33 4.60
CA LEU A 128 -6.78 -4.66 4.82
C LEU A 128 -5.68 -5.65 5.24
N ALA A 129 -4.55 -5.68 4.54
CA ALA A 129 -3.43 -6.54 4.91
C ALA A 129 -2.92 -6.26 6.34
N ARG A 130 -2.85 -4.99 6.75
CA ARG A 130 -2.51 -4.61 8.14
C ARG A 130 -3.56 -5.08 9.14
N ALA A 131 -4.86 -4.96 8.81
CA ALA A 131 -5.95 -5.41 9.67
C ALA A 131 -5.90 -6.93 9.91
N TYR A 132 -5.57 -7.71 8.89
CA TYR A 132 -5.36 -9.15 9.01
C TYR A 132 -4.21 -9.49 9.96
N ARG A 133 -3.09 -8.78 9.88
CA ARG A 133 -1.97 -8.97 10.86
C ARG A 133 -2.42 -8.70 12.28
N GLN A 134 -3.15 -7.61 12.51
CA GLN A 134 -3.68 -7.26 13.84
C GLN A 134 -4.69 -8.29 14.36
N ALA A 135 -5.41 -8.95 13.46
CA ALA A 135 -6.33 -10.03 13.78
C ALA A 135 -5.65 -11.39 14.04
N GLY A 136 -4.31 -11.45 13.97
CA GLY A 136 -3.53 -12.64 14.33
C GLY A 136 -3.07 -13.50 13.16
N PHE A 137 -3.22 -13.06 11.92
CA PHE A 137 -2.61 -13.73 10.77
C PHE A 137 -1.10 -13.47 10.78
N PRO A 138 -0.24 -14.51 10.92
CA PRO A 138 1.20 -14.35 11.19
C PRO A 138 1.95 -13.78 10.00
N PHE A 139 1.47 -14.07 8.80
CA PHE A 139 2.03 -13.54 7.56
C PHE A 139 1.00 -12.58 6.97
N THR A 140 1.48 -11.41 6.51
CA THR A 140 0.60 -10.43 5.89
C THR A 140 -0.01 -11.03 4.62
N PRO A 141 -1.32 -11.24 4.56
CA PRO A 141 -1.95 -11.71 3.34
C PRO A 141 -1.68 -10.74 2.20
N LYS A 142 -1.53 -11.28 1.02
CA LYS A 142 -1.55 -10.48 -0.19
C LYS A 142 -2.99 -10.10 -0.50
N VAL A 143 -3.24 -8.81 -0.67
CA VAL A 143 -4.53 -8.30 -1.12
C VAL A 143 -4.38 -7.79 -2.54
N ALA A 144 -4.93 -8.51 -3.51
CA ALA A 144 -4.98 -8.09 -4.90
C ALA A 144 -6.21 -7.20 -5.13
N VAL A 145 -6.03 -6.13 -5.90
CA VAL A 145 -7.11 -5.24 -6.31
C VAL A 145 -7.34 -5.43 -7.80
N GLU A 146 -8.57 -5.75 -8.16
CA GLU A 146 -9.02 -5.87 -9.55
C GLU A 146 -10.12 -4.85 -9.80
N ALA A 147 -9.93 -4.01 -10.81
CA ALA A 147 -10.92 -3.02 -11.25
C ALA A 147 -11.31 -3.32 -12.70
N LYS A 148 -12.60 -3.59 -12.92
CA LYS A 148 -13.17 -3.83 -14.26
C LYS A 148 -14.15 -2.71 -14.58
N GLU A 149 -13.91 -2.00 -15.69
CA GLU A 149 -14.83 -0.98 -16.18
C GLU A 149 -15.87 -1.60 -17.11
N ASP A 150 -17.12 -1.26 -16.91
CA ASP A 150 -18.23 -1.57 -17.78
C ASP A 150 -19.12 -0.34 -18.01
N LYS A 151 -20.34 -0.54 -18.52
CA LYS A 151 -21.27 0.56 -18.83
C LYS A 151 -21.83 1.25 -17.58
N GLU A 152 -21.81 0.58 -16.44
CA GLU A 152 -22.35 1.09 -15.17
C GLU A 152 -21.29 1.77 -14.31
N GLY A 153 -20.00 1.55 -14.62
CA GLY A 153 -18.87 2.09 -13.90
C GLY A 153 -17.79 1.04 -13.60
N ILE A 154 -17.14 1.15 -12.44
CA ILE A 154 -16.07 0.24 -12.01
C ILE A 154 -16.62 -0.83 -11.07
N ALA A 155 -16.51 -2.09 -11.44
CA ALA A 155 -16.61 -3.22 -10.53
C ALA A 155 -15.25 -3.44 -9.85
N LEU A 156 -15.17 -3.19 -8.54
CA LEU A 156 -13.94 -3.25 -7.75
C LEU A 156 -13.96 -4.50 -6.87
N THR A 157 -12.93 -5.33 -6.99
CA THR A 157 -12.79 -6.54 -6.18
C THR A 157 -11.47 -6.55 -5.44
N PHE A 158 -11.53 -6.69 -4.12
CA PHE A 158 -10.38 -6.97 -3.25
C PHE A 158 -10.33 -8.46 -2.98
N ARG A 159 -9.27 -9.12 -3.41
CA ARG A 159 -9.06 -10.55 -3.15
C ARG A 159 -7.97 -10.73 -2.11
N VAL A 160 -8.33 -11.31 -0.97
CA VAL A 160 -7.40 -11.59 0.11
C VAL A 160 -6.88 -13.02 0.00
N GLU A 161 -5.58 -13.16 -0.19
CA GLU A 161 -4.92 -14.47 -0.18
C GLU A 161 -4.63 -14.88 1.27
N GLU A 162 -5.60 -15.52 1.91
CA GLU A 162 -5.53 -15.90 3.33
C GLU A 162 -4.72 -17.18 3.57
N ARG A 163 -4.61 -18.02 2.55
CA ARG A 163 -3.91 -19.31 2.59
C ARG A 163 -2.85 -19.41 1.50
N PRO A 164 -1.74 -18.66 1.64
CA PRO A 164 -0.67 -18.73 0.66
C PRO A 164 -0.09 -20.15 0.57
N GLU A 165 0.43 -20.52 -0.60
CA GLU A 165 1.06 -21.81 -0.80
C GLU A 165 2.45 -21.86 -0.16
N VAL A 166 2.70 -22.87 0.67
CA VAL A 166 4.02 -23.19 1.24
C VAL A 166 4.69 -24.28 0.39
N LYS A 167 5.68 -23.91 -0.40
CA LYS A 167 6.44 -24.81 -1.27
C LYS A 167 7.61 -25.47 -0.54
N ALA A 168 8.22 -24.70 0.37
CA ALA A 168 9.37 -25.14 1.14
C ALA A 168 9.32 -24.60 2.55
N VAL A 169 9.95 -25.33 3.49
CA VAL A 169 10.11 -24.89 4.88
C VAL A 169 11.60 -24.86 5.21
N ARG A 170 12.01 -23.78 5.87
CA ARG A 170 13.36 -23.58 6.41
C ARG A 170 13.27 -23.34 7.90
N LEU A 171 14.26 -23.86 8.62
CA LEU A 171 14.44 -23.61 10.04
C LEU A 171 15.78 -22.87 10.22
N LEU A 172 15.77 -21.73 10.91
CA LEU A 172 16.97 -20.91 11.13
C LEU A 172 17.17 -20.62 12.62
N GLY A 173 18.43 -20.51 13.01
CA GLY A 173 18.82 -20.12 14.38
C GLY A 173 18.91 -21.30 15.37
N VAL A 174 18.90 -22.54 14.89
CA VAL A 174 19.04 -23.75 15.72
C VAL A 174 20.51 -24.15 15.80
N SER A 175 21.02 -24.30 17.03
CA SER A 175 22.37 -24.80 17.32
C SER A 175 22.43 -25.67 18.57
N LEU A 176 21.42 -25.60 19.45
CA LEU A 176 21.39 -26.34 20.73
C LEU A 176 20.70 -27.69 20.59
N LEU A 177 19.85 -27.88 19.60
CA LEU A 177 19.13 -29.13 19.35
C LEU A 177 19.41 -29.65 17.93
N PRO A 178 19.18 -30.94 17.66
CA PRO A 178 19.29 -31.48 16.31
C PRO A 178 18.25 -30.86 15.37
N GLU A 179 18.71 -30.05 14.41
CA GLU A 179 17.83 -29.36 13.43
C GLU A 179 16.91 -30.32 12.69
N GLU A 180 17.40 -31.46 12.28
CA GLU A 180 16.67 -32.50 11.54
C GLU A 180 15.38 -32.96 12.25
N GLU A 181 15.43 -33.11 13.58
CA GLU A 181 14.27 -33.52 14.37
C GLU A 181 13.19 -32.45 14.41
N LEU A 182 13.60 -31.18 14.56
CA LEU A 182 12.68 -30.06 14.59
C LEU A 182 12.08 -29.79 13.21
N ARG A 183 12.89 -29.97 12.15
CA ARG A 183 12.45 -29.75 10.76
C ARG A 183 11.40 -30.75 10.32
N LYS A 184 11.46 -32.02 10.74
CA LYS A 184 10.46 -33.03 10.41
C LYS A 184 9.04 -32.61 10.77
N GLY A 185 8.84 -31.93 11.89
CA GLY A 185 7.53 -31.41 12.32
C GLY A 185 7.01 -30.27 11.44
N LEU A 186 7.91 -29.60 10.71
CA LEU A 186 7.54 -28.48 9.84
C LEU A 186 7.17 -28.92 8.41
N GLU A 187 7.57 -30.12 7.98
CA GLU A 187 7.28 -30.64 6.64
C GLU A 187 5.75 -30.77 6.38
N ALA A 188 4.97 -30.98 7.44
CA ALA A 188 3.49 -31.03 7.37
C ALA A 188 2.84 -29.68 7.06
N LEU A 189 3.63 -28.58 7.07
CA LEU A 189 3.15 -27.23 6.73
C LEU A 189 3.22 -26.93 5.23
N LYS A 190 3.79 -27.82 4.41
CA LYS A 190 3.80 -27.68 2.96
C LYS A 190 2.38 -27.81 2.38
N GLY A 191 2.13 -27.07 1.31
CA GLY A 191 0.83 -26.95 0.66
C GLY A 191 0.11 -25.67 1.03
N SER A 192 -1.19 -25.68 1.12
CA SER A 192 -1.98 -24.51 1.56
C SER A 192 -1.68 -24.19 3.02
N PHE A 193 -1.25 -22.96 3.31
CA PHE A 193 -0.91 -22.53 4.66
C PHE A 193 -2.11 -22.69 5.61
N ASP A 194 -1.87 -23.35 6.73
CA ASP A 194 -2.85 -23.55 7.80
C ASP A 194 -2.29 -22.99 9.10
N PHE A 195 -2.93 -21.96 9.61
CA PHE A 195 -2.47 -21.26 10.82
C PHE A 195 -2.52 -22.14 12.07
N ALA A 196 -3.53 -23.01 12.19
CA ALA A 196 -3.63 -23.90 13.34
C ALA A 196 -2.47 -24.92 13.37
N LYS A 197 -2.16 -25.53 12.24
CA LYS A 197 -1.01 -26.41 12.09
C LYS A 197 0.31 -25.69 12.34
N TYR A 198 0.45 -24.47 11.87
CA TYR A 198 1.63 -23.64 12.11
C TYR A 198 1.83 -23.42 13.62
N GLN A 199 0.79 -23.00 14.34
CA GLN A 199 0.87 -22.80 15.78
C GLN A 199 1.20 -24.10 16.54
N GLU A 200 0.64 -25.24 16.09
CA GLU A 200 0.93 -26.54 16.69
C GLU A 200 2.42 -26.91 16.50
N ALA A 201 2.95 -26.70 15.30
CA ALA A 201 4.36 -26.93 15.00
C ALA A 201 5.28 -26.06 15.86
N LEU A 202 4.96 -24.76 16.03
CA LEU A 202 5.74 -23.88 16.89
C LEU A 202 5.69 -24.32 18.36
N ARG A 203 4.52 -24.75 18.85
CA ARG A 203 4.39 -25.29 20.22
C ARG A 203 5.20 -26.56 20.41
N ALA A 204 5.22 -27.44 19.42
CA ALA A 204 6.04 -28.64 19.46
C ALA A 204 7.53 -28.33 19.55
N ILE A 205 8.01 -27.34 18.77
CA ILE A 205 9.41 -26.88 18.86
C ILE A 205 9.71 -26.29 20.24
N ALA A 206 8.85 -25.39 20.75
CA ALA A 206 9.03 -24.79 22.07
C ALA A 206 9.11 -25.85 23.18
N LYS A 207 8.23 -26.85 23.12
CA LYS A 207 8.23 -27.98 24.06
C LYS A 207 9.56 -28.76 24.03
N ARG A 208 10.14 -29.00 22.85
CA ARG A 208 11.44 -29.70 22.74
C ARG A 208 12.58 -28.92 23.40
N TYR A 209 12.58 -27.58 23.27
CA TYR A 209 13.54 -26.71 23.95
C TYR A 209 13.35 -26.75 25.46
N GLU A 210 12.10 -26.73 25.94
CA GLU A 210 11.80 -26.82 27.38
C GLU A 210 12.23 -28.17 27.97
N GLU A 211 11.91 -29.31 27.31
CA GLU A 211 12.30 -30.65 27.71
C GLU A 211 13.83 -30.84 27.78
N ALA A 212 14.55 -30.15 26.87
CA ALA A 212 16.01 -30.14 26.87
C ALA A 212 16.64 -29.15 27.88
N GLY A 213 15.81 -28.43 28.65
CA GLY A 213 16.26 -27.49 29.69
C GLY A 213 16.49 -26.07 29.20
N TYR A 214 16.22 -25.76 27.94
CA TYR A 214 16.43 -24.43 27.33
C TYR A 214 15.18 -23.57 27.43
N ARG A 215 14.67 -23.27 28.62
CA ARG A 215 13.38 -22.62 28.89
C ARG A 215 13.19 -21.23 28.25
N PHE A 216 14.28 -20.54 27.90
CA PHE A 216 14.24 -19.20 27.31
C PHE A 216 14.54 -19.21 25.81
N SER A 217 14.73 -20.39 25.24
CA SER A 217 14.94 -20.58 23.80
C SER A 217 13.68 -21.17 23.15
N GLY A 218 13.44 -20.85 21.88
CA GLY A 218 12.29 -21.38 21.15
C GLY A 218 12.00 -20.61 19.87
N PRO A 219 10.92 -20.95 19.19
CA PRO A 219 10.55 -20.27 17.95
C PRO A 219 10.23 -18.79 18.19
N ASP A 220 10.61 -17.96 17.23
CA ASP A 220 10.33 -16.53 17.17
C ASP A 220 9.34 -16.24 16.02
N PRO A 221 8.02 -16.19 16.32
CA PRO A 221 7.01 -16.00 15.29
C PRO A 221 7.12 -14.64 14.58
N GLU A 222 7.59 -13.59 15.32
CA GLU A 222 7.71 -12.23 14.78
C GLU A 222 8.85 -12.12 13.75
N ALA A 223 9.90 -12.92 13.93
CA ALA A 223 11.03 -12.99 13.02
C ALA A 223 10.88 -14.07 11.93
N SER A 224 9.79 -14.85 11.96
CA SER A 224 9.47 -15.85 10.94
C SER A 224 8.80 -15.20 9.74
N THR A 225 9.07 -15.69 8.53
CA THR A 225 8.56 -15.12 7.28
C THR A 225 7.98 -16.18 6.34
N LEU A 226 7.07 -15.76 5.47
CA LEU A 226 6.62 -16.56 4.32
C LEU A 226 6.76 -15.70 3.06
N GLU A 227 7.79 -15.98 2.28
CA GLU A 227 8.15 -15.22 1.08
C GLU A 227 8.34 -16.18 -0.09
N GLU A 228 7.73 -15.87 -1.23
CA GLU A 228 7.80 -16.66 -2.47
C GLU A 228 7.47 -18.16 -2.28
N GLY A 229 6.63 -18.48 -1.29
CA GLY A 229 6.29 -19.85 -0.92
C GLY A 229 7.31 -20.55 -0.02
N VAL A 230 8.33 -19.85 0.48
CA VAL A 230 9.30 -20.37 1.45
C VAL A 230 8.92 -19.91 2.84
N LEU A 231 8.42 -20.82 3.67
CA LEU A 231 8.18 -20.57 5.08
C LEU A 231 9.50 -20.72 5.84
N THR A 232 10.00 -19.60 6.35
CA THR A 232 11.20 -19.57 7.20
C THR A 232 10.78 -19.42 8.66
N VAL A 233 10.90 -20.49 9.43
CA VAL A 233 10.69 -20.49 10.88
C VAL A 233 12.00 -20.13 11.56
N ARG A 234 12.01 -19.04 12.28
CA ARG A 234 13.19 -18.60 13.03
C ARG A 234 13.08 -19.05 14.50
N VAL A 235 14.19 -19.53 15.00
CA VAL A 235 14.37 -19.88 16.41
C VAL A 235 15.33 -18.89 17.04
N ARG A 236 15.00 -18.42 18.23
CA ARG A 236 15.89 -17.62 19.06
C ARG A 236 16.43 -18.48 20.20
N GLU A 237 17.73 -18.71 20.19
CA GLU A 237 18.43 -19.42 21.24
C GLU A 237 19.16 -18.44 22.16
N LEU A 238 18.84 -18.49 23.45
CA LEU A 238 19.49 -17.68 24.46
C LEU A 238 20.58 -18.51 25.14
N LYS A 239 21.80 -18.00 25.10
CA LYS A 239 22.96 -18.58 25.78
C LYS A 239 23.33 -17.68 26.94
N VAL A 240 23.56 -18.28 28.11
CA VAL A 240 24.11 -17.56 29.27
C VAL A 240 25.55 -17.20 28.94
N ALA A 241 25.84 -15.91 28.77
CA ALA A 241 27.19 -15.43 28.44
C ALA A 241 28.08 -15.37 29.71
N ARG A 242 27.50 -15.06 30.90
CA ARG A 242 28.21 -14.91 32.14
C ARG A 242 27.27 -15.06 33.35
N VAL A 243 27.72 -15.75 34.39
CA VAL A 243 27.06 -15.76 35.70
C VAL A 243 27.99 -15.02 36.66
N GLU A 244 27.56 -13.89 37.19
CA GLU A 244 28.26 -13.17 38.26
C GLU A 244 27.57 -13.49 39.58
N GLY A 245 28.28 -14.11 40.48
CA GLY A 245 27.82 -14.29 41.84
C GLY A 245 28.48 -13.23 42.75
N GLU A 246 27.69 -12.37 43.39
CA GLU A 246 28.20 -11.65 44.57
C GLU A 246 28.28 -12.64 45.70
N GLY A 247 29.50 -12.83 46.21
CA GLY A 247 29.77 -13.71 47.34
C GLY A 247 29.08 -13.20 48.61
N LEU A 248 28.51 -14.13 49.37
CA LEU A 248 28.08 -13.94 50.75
C LEU A 248 29.26 -13.61 51.67
#